data_ff91db940fd2360fcc04474d115824b0
#
_entry.id   ff91db940fd2360fcc04474d115824b0
#
_cell.length_a   1.000
_cell.length_b   1.000
_cell.length_c   1.000
_cell.angle_alpha   90.00
_cell.angle_beta   90.00
_cell.angle_gamma   90.00
#
_symmetry.space_group_name_H-M   'P 1'
#
loop_
_entity.id
_entity.type
_entity.pdbx_description
1 polymer ?
#
loop_
_entity_poly.entity_id
_entity_poly.type
_entity_poly.pdbx_seq_one_letter_code
_entity_poly.pdbx_strand_id
1 'polypeptide(L)'
;MSLPLHRGLRHLALRVTDLPKSRRFYEDLLGMKVVWEPDADNVYFSSGSDNLALHQIPQDELSAYRPPQGQLLDHVGVILDNPQAVDRMFAEIS
;
A
#
# COMPACT_ATOMS: atom_id res chain seq x y z
N MET A 1 31.03 -9.42 -17.84
CA MET A 1 29.85 -8.66 -18.27
C MET A 1 29.16 -8.11 -17.05
N SER A 2 28.93 -6.82 -17.03
CA SER A 2 28.25 -6.19 -15.91
C SER A 2 26.73 -6.19 -16.16
N LEU A 3 25.96 -6.33 -15.09
CA LEU A 3 24.51 -6.24 -15.15
C LEU A 3 24.07 -4.79 -14.99
N PRO A 4 22.91 -4.43 -15.56
CA PRO A 4 22.35 -3.10 -15.33
C PRO A 4 22.09 -2.89 -13.84
N LEU A 5 22.29 -1.65 -13.39
CA LEU A 5 21.98 -1.28 -12.01
C LEU A 5 20.50 -0.97 -11.88
N HIS A 6 19.90 -1.41 -10.76
CA HIS A 6 18.53 -1.03 -10.43
C HIS A 6 18.54 0.27 -9.62
N ARG A 7 17.39 0.88 -9.47
CA ARG A 7 17.23 2.13 -8.73
C ARG A 7 16.46 1.97 -7.43
N GLY A 8 16.46 0.76 -6.88
CA GLY A 8 15.80 0.47 -5.63
C GLY A 8 14.40 -0.08 -5.80
N LEU A 9 13.76 -0.34 -4.69
CA LEU A 9 12.38 -0.80 -4.66
C LEU A 9 11.47 0.33 -5.15
N ARG A 10 10.48 -0.02 -5.97
CA ARG A 10 9.54 0.96 -6.48
C ARG A 10 8.08 0.53 -6.34
N HIS A 11 7.79 -0.75 -6.50
CA HIS A 11 6.42 -1.24 -6.58
C HIS A 11 6.15 -2.27 -5.50
N LEU A 12 4.99 -2.13 -4.84
CA LEU A 12 4.48 -3.08 -3.86
C LEU A 12 3.01 -3.33 -4.17
N ALA A 13 2.59 -4.58 -4.12
CA ALA A 13 1.19 -4.95 -4.31
C ALA A 13 0.68 -5.66 -3.07
N LEU A 14 -0.47 -5.23 -2.57
CA LEU A 14 -1.12 -5.81 -1.39
C LEU A 14 -2.50 -6.33 -1.76
N ARG A 15 -2.87 -7.47 -1.20
CA ARG A 15 -4.24 -7.97 -1.26
C ARG A 15 -4.97 -7.47 -0.01
N VAL A 16 -6.18 -6.94 -0.20
CA VAL A 16 -6.94 -6.33 0.90
C VAL A 16 -8.33 -6.92 0.98
N THR A 17 -8.89 -6.91 2.19
CA THR A 17 -10.23 -7.45 2.44
C THR A 17 -11.35 -6.44 2.17
N ASP A 18 -11.03 -5.15 2.23
CA ASP A 18 -11.99 -4.05 2.03
C ASP A 18 -11.28 -2.93 1.28
N LEU A 19 -11.35 -2.97 -0.04
CA LEU A 19 -10.63 -2.02 -0.88
C LEU A 19 -11.03 -0.56 -0.60
N PRO A 20 -12.32 -0.20 -0.50
CA PRO A 20 -12.69 1.18 -0.20
C PRO A 20 -12.09 1.70 1.10
N LYS A 21 -12.04 0.87 2.13
CA LYS A 21 -11.45 1.24 3.42
C LYS A 21 -9.94 1.43 3.31
N SER A 22 -9.26 0.50 2.65
CA SER A 22 -7.81 0.60 2.45
C SER A 22 -7.47 1.79 1.56
N ARG A 23 -8.27 2.04 0.53
CA ARG A 23 -8.09 3.18 -0.35
C ARG A 23 -8.15 4.50 0.43
N ARG A 24 -9.12 4.65 1.34
CA ARG A 24 -9.21 5.85 2.17
C ARG A 24 -7.96 6.06 3.01
N PHE A 25 -7.40 4.97 3.54
CA PHE A 25 -6.17 5.06 4.33
C PHE A 25 -5.02 5.64 3.50
N TYR A 26 -4.78 5.08 2.32
CA TYR A 26 -3.64 5.50 1.50
C TYR A 26 -3.88 6.83 0.80
N GLU A 27 -5.09 7.08 0.32
CA GLU A 27 -5.40 8.30 -0.40
C GLU A 27 -5.64 9.49 0.54
N ASP A 28 -6.50 9.31 1.55
CA ASP A 28 -6.92 10.42 2.40
C ASP A 28 -5.96 10.69 3.54
N LEU A 29 -5.49 9.65 4.23
CA LEU A 29 -4.58 9.84 5.37
C LEU A 29 -3.14 10.01 4.95
N LEU A 30 -2.64 9.17 4.05
CA LEU A 30 -1.25 9.26 3.60
C LEU A 30 -1.06 10.17 2.40
N GLY A 31 -2.13 10.60 1.76
CA GLY A 31 -2.06 11.56 0.67
C GLY A 31 -1.47 11.02 -0.63
N MET A 32 -1.49 9.71 -0.82
CA MET A 32 -1.04 9.13 -2.09
C MET A 32 -2.05 9.43 -3.19
N LYS A 33 -1.55 9.58 -4.41
CA LYS A 33 -2.42 9.90 -5.54
C LYS A 33 -2.74 8.67 -6.36
N VAL A 34 -4.01 8.52 -6.74
CA VAL A 34 -4.42 7.46 -7.65
C VAL A 34 -3.81 7.75 -9.01
N VAL A 35 -3.06 6.77 -9.55
CA VAL A 35 -2.45 6.89 -10.88
C VAL A 35 -3.08 5.95 -11.89
N TRP A 36 -3.78 4.92 -11.43
CA TRP A 36 -4.49 4.00 -12.31
C TRP A 36 -5.56 3.25 -11.54
N GLU A 37 -6.75 3.17 -12.10
CA GLU A 37 -7.87 2.46 -11.49
C GLU A 37 -8.64 1.73 -12.61
N PRO A 38 -8.17 0.51 -12.98
CA PRO A 38 -8.79 -0.21 -14.09
C PRO A 38 -10.21 -0.68 -13.80
N ASP A 39 -10.52 -0.97 -12.52
CA ASP A 39 -11.86 -1.44 -12.11
C ASP A 39 -12.05 -1.22 -10.61
N ALA A 40 -13.19 -1.67 -10.07
CA ALA A 40 -13.53 -1.47 -8.67
C ALA A 40 -12.70 -2.33 -7.70
N ASP A 41 -12.01 -3.36 -8.20
CA ASP A 41 -11.25 -4.29 -7.38
C ASP A 41 -9.74 -4.02 -7.38
N ASN A 42 -9.29 -3.04 -8.16
CA ASN A 42 -7.86 -2.77 -8.32
C ASN A 42 -7.61 -1.28 -8.40
N VAL A 43 -6.68 -0.79 -7.61
CA VAL A 43 -6.28 0.62 -7.64
C VAL A 43 -4.79 0.74 -7.42
N TYR A 44 -4.17 1.71 -8.09
CA TYR A 44 -2.74 1.97 -8.03
C TYR A 44 -2.49 3.41 -7.61
N PHE A 45 -1.59 3.58 -6.64
CA PHE A 45 -1.25 4.89 -6.07
C PHE A 45 0.22 5.20 -6.27
N SER A 46 0.56 6.47 -6.16
CA SER A 46 1.96 6.90 -6.11
C SER A 46 2.11 8.10 -5.18
N SER A 47 3.25 8.14 -4.51
CA SER A 47 3.69 9.32 -3.75
C SER A 47 4.66 10.18 -4.57
N GLY A 48 4.92 9.79 -5.82
CA GLY A 48 5.83 10.49 -6.71
C GLY A 48 6.73 9.52 -7.46
N SER A 49 7.61 8.83 -6.76
CA SER A 49 8.59 7.91 -7.38
C SER A 49 8.33 6.45 -7.04
N ASP A 50 7.25 6.15 -6.34
CA ASP A 50 6.87 4.79 -5.96
C ASP A 50 5.56 4.38 -6.63
N ASN A 51 5.12 3.14 -6.37
CA ASN A 51 3.86 2.63 -6.87
C ASN A 51 3.33 1.58 -5.91
N LEU A 52 2.13 1.80 -5.41
CA LEU A 52 1.45 0.87 -4.51
C LEU A 52 0.18 0.38 -5.17
N ALA A 53 0.03 -0.92 -5.31
CA ALA A 53 -1.19 -1.52 -5.84
C ALA A 53 -1.99 -2.16 -4.72
N LEU A 54 -3.31 -1.96 -4.74
CA LEU A 54 -4.23 -2.65 -3.86
C LEU A 54 -5.14 -3.52 -4.72
N HIS A 55 -5.28 -4.79 -4.33
CA HIS A 55 -6.13 -5.75 -5.01
C HIS A 55 -7.12 -6.33 -4.03
N GLN A 56 -8.42 -6.17 -4.32
CA GLN A 56 -9.48 -6.73 -3.49
C GLN A 56 -9.43 -8.26 -3.53
N ILE A 57 -9.44 -8.88 -2.35
CA ILE A 57 -9.62 -10.33 -2.28
C ILE A 57 -11.01 -10.65 -2.83
N PRO A 58 -11.14 -11.59 -3.78
CA PRO A 58 -12.44 -11.91 -4.39
C PRO A 58 -13.50 -12.26 -3.35
N GLN A 59 -14.74 -11.87 -3.63
CA GLN A 59 -15.85 -12.01 -2.70
C GLN A 59 -16.05 -13.46 -2.26
N ASP A 60 -15.86 -14.41 -3.18
CA ASP A 60 -16.02 -15.84 -2.88
C ASP A 60 -14.89 -16.39 -2.01
N GLU A 61 -13.79 -15.66 -1.84
CA GLU A 61 -12.69 -16.06 -0.96
C GLU A 61 -12.74 -15.38 0.41
N LEU A 62 -13.51 -14.29 0.55
CA LEU A 62 -13.52 -13.50 1.78
C LEU A 62 -14.02 -14.29 2.99
N SER A 63 -15.06 -15.10 2.82
CA SER A 63 -15.64 -15.86 3.93
C SER A 63 -14.67 -16.90 4.50
N ALA A 64 -13.76 -17.41 3.69
CA ALA A 64 -12.75 -18.37 4.10
C ALA A 64 -11.42 -17.75 4.44
N TYR A 65 -11.28 -16.43 4.25
CA TYR A 65 -10.02 -15.75 4.47
C TYR A 65 -9.61 -15.80 5.94
N ARG A 66 -8.35 -16.12 6.17
CA ARG A 66 -7.73 -16.03 7.50
C ARG A 66 -6.38 -15.36 7.32
N PRO A 67 -6.01 -14.39 8.19
CA PRO A 67 -4.67 -13.81 8.12
C PRO A 67 -3.63 -14.92 8.24
N PRO A 68 -2.67 -14.97 7.31
CA PRO A 68 -1.64 -16.00 7.36
C PRO A 68 -0.74 -15.83 8.57
N GLN A 69 -0.37 -16.96 9.20
CA GLN A 69 0.63 -16.96 10.24
C GLN A 69 2.00 -17.17 9.61
N GLY A 70 3.02 -16.49 10.14
CA GLY A 70 4.37 -16.61 9.61
C GLY A 70 4.50 -16.07 8.20
N GLN A 71 3.77 -15.03 7.87
CA GLN A 71 3.82 -14.43 6.53
C GLN A 71 5.22 -13.85 6.27
N LEU A 72 5.60 -13.83 5.00
CA LEU A 72 6.94 -13.39 4.61
C LEU A 72 7.14 -11.89 4.74
N LEU A 73 6.09 -11.10 4.52
CA LEU A 73 6.18 -9.65 4.70
C LEU A 73 6.06 -9.32 6.19
N ASP A 74 7.16 -8.84 6.76
CA ASP A 74 7.20 -8.42 8.17
C ASP A 74 6.55 -7.04 8.31
N HIS A 75 7.08 -6.07 7.59
CA HIS A 75 6.49 -4.72 7.58
C HIS A 75 6.96 -3.95 6.36
N VAL A 76 6.27 -2.85 6.09
CA VAL A 76 6.65 -1.89 5.09
C VAL A 76 6.51 -0.50 5.71
N GLY A 77 7.37 0.43 5.32
CA GLY A 77 7.35 1.76 5.89
C GLY A 77 7.39 2.86 4.85
N VAL A 78 6.90 4.02 5.23
CA VAL A 78 7.01 5.24 4.45
C VAL A 78 7.91 6.21 5.18
N ILE A 79 8.61 7.06 4.44
CA ILE A 79 9.52 8.05 5.02
C ILE A 79 8.79 9.38 5.09
N LEU A 80 8.88 10.03 6.24
CA LEU A 80 8.36 11.37 6.46
C LEU A 80 9.53 12.33 6.62
N ASP A 81 9.26 13.63 6.44
CA ASP A 81 10.31 14.65 6.35
C ASP A 81 11.12 14.80 7.63
N ASN A 82 10.48 14.63 8.80
CA ASN A 82 11.13 14.90 10.08
C ASN A 82 10.40 14.17 11.21
N PRO A 83 11.00 14.10 12.42
CA PRO A 83 10.38 13.42 13.55
C PRO A 83 9.02 14.00 13.96
N GLN A 84 8.85 15.31 13.83
CA GLN A 84 7.57 15.94 14.17
C GLN A 84 6.45 15.49 13.23
N ALA A 85 6.77 15.29 11.95
CA ALA A 85 5.80 14.74 11.00
C ALA A 85 5.40 13.32 11.35
N VAL A 86 6.35 12.50 11.85
CA VAL A 86 6.06 11.14 12.32
C VAL A 86 5.06 11.19 13.47
N ASP A 87 5.29 12.06 14.45
CA ASP A 87 4.40 12.19 15.61
C ASP A 87 3.01 12.62 15.20
N ARG A 88 2.90 13.59 14.28
CA ARG A 88 1.59 14.05 13.79
C ARG A 88 0.85 12.97 13.03
N MET A 89 1.55 12.23 12.17
CA MET A 89 0.93 11.14 11.42
C MET A 89 0.44 10.05 12.35
N PHE A 90 1.23 9.69 13.36
CA PHE A 90 0.84 8.71 14.36
C PHE A 90 -0.46 9.13 15.06
N ALA A 91 -0.57 10.40 15.44
CA ALA A 91 -1.77 10.91 16.09
C ALA A 91 -3.00 10.84 15.18
N GLU A 92 -2.82 11.09 13.89
CA GLU A 92 -3.93 11.06 12.93
C GLU A 92 -4.47 9.67 12.68
N ILE A 93 -3.60 8.65 12.65
CA ILE A 93 -4.01 7.29 12.30
C ILE A 93 -4.27 6.41 13.52
N SER A 94 -3.99 6.90 14.71
CA SER A 94 -4.29 6.20 15.96
C SER A 94 -5.66 6.64 16.51
#